data_4cf6aef95fdfc9fe167b2531b9853a2a
#
_entry.id   4cf6aef95fdfc9fe167b2531b9853a2a
#
_cell.length_a   1.000
_cell.length_b   1.000
_cell.length_c   1.000
_cell.angle_alpha   90.00
_cell.angle_beta   90.00
_cell.angle_gamma   90.00
#
_symmetry.space_group_name_H-M   'P 1'
#
loop_
_entity.id
_entity.type
_entity.pdbx_description
1 polymer ?
#
loop_
_entity_poly.entity_id
_entity_poly.type
_entity_poly.pdbx_seq_one_letter_code
_entity_poly.pdbx_strand_id
1 'polypeptide(L)'
;MSKKRKKGSGTLRKRADGRWEARVVIGYDEKGLPLTKCVTALEKTKCLEKLEQLKEEVGLVRRNTVKSDMPFGEWIDFWYQQYCKMTIRQSTQASYENRIYQHIIPCVGKIKLNALTQNDLQQFYAKAKKGGRLQYAECFGEGLSDRMIRSIHAVCRQALEKAVSENLITVNPAIGCKLPPKKSREMQVLTPEEMQRFLIQAKYEGYFEMLLLELTTGMRRGELLALQWDDLNLDTGELNICRQVYHVKGSMQITEPKTKSSIRTIILPKVVLNVLAEYKKTVNSRWLFPSPMIEDMPRNPQSVYKKFKSILERSGCKNIRFHDLRHTFATTALANGMDVKTLSSIIGHVSSQTTLDIYLHSTHEMQRQAATKIEQGIGKNDGVRAEDKQTPNQDTNEPCKPKFEAVQGKIRKPGTGCLYQVSDNLWEGSYFPRLPDGKRKKYNVYAKTREECETLLAEMIPKVKAEIAEAKAKLKASQSA
;
A
#
# COMPACT_ATOMS: atom_id res chain seq x y z
N MET A 1 -41.17 -16.27 -11.77
CA MET A 1 -40.32 -16.71 -10.63
C MET A 1 -40.65 -15.86 -9.40
N SER A 2 -41.17 -16.43 -8.31
CA SER A 2 -41.56 -15.68 -7.11
C SER A 2 -40.28 -15.23 -6.35
N LYS A 3 -40.15 -13.94 -6.09
CA LYS A 3 -39.01 -13.39 -5.29
C LYS A 3 -38.98 -14.04 -3.90
N LYS A 4 -37.91 -14.75 -3.54
CA LYS A 4 -37.66 -15.25 -2.17
C LYS A 4 -37.69 -14.07 -1.18
N ARG A 5 -38.61 -14.12 -0.21
CA ARG A 5 -38.73 -13.11 0.85
C ARG A 5 -37.53 -13.17 1.80
N LYS A 6 -37.14 -12.02 2.35
CA LYS A 6 -36.04 -11.92 3.35
C LYS A 6 -36.40 -12.74 4.60
N LYS A 7 -35.43 -13.52 5.14
CA LYS A 7 -35.51 -14.21 6.42
C LYS A 7 -35.93 -13.24 7.53
N GLY A 8 -36.98 -13.54 8.30
CA GLY A 8 -37.48 -12.66 9.38
C GLY A 8 -38.60 -11.67 9.00
N SER A 9 -38.98 -11.55 7.71
CA SER A 9 -40.04 -10.61 7.29
C SER A 9 -41.45 -11.02 7.72
N GLY A 10 -41.65 -12.27 8.20
CA GLY A 10 -42.98 -12.81 8.54
C GLY A 10 -43.79 -13.16 7.30
N THR A 11 -44.95 -13.83 7.50
CA THR A 11 -45.90 -14.15 6.45
C THR A 11 -47.20 -13.42 6.69
N LEU A 12 -47.81 -12.88 5.64
CA LEU A 12 -49.13 -12.22 5.67
C LEU A 12 -50.05 -12.93 4.72
N ARG A 13 -51.24 -13.34 5.20
CA ARG A 13 -52.28 -13.98 4.40
C ARG A 13 -53.67 -13.47 4.79
N LYS A 14 -54.62 -13.54 3.89
CA LYS A 14 -56.03 -13.32 4.17
C LYS A 14 -56.67 -14.65 4.52
N ARG A 15 -57.41 -14.72 5.64
CA ARG A 15 -58.10 -15.93 6.09
C ARG A 15 -59.47 -16.04 5.38
N ALA A 16 -60.09 -17.22 5.45
CA ALA A 16 -61.39 -17.46 4.88
C ALA A 16 -62.53 -16.62 5.54
N ASP A 17 -62.31 -16.18 6.81
CA ASP A 17 -63.21 -15.31 7.55
C ASP A 17 -63.05 -13.80 7.19
N GLY A 18 -62.28 -13.51 6.13
CA GLY A 18 -62.04 -12.15 5.64
C GLY A 18 -60.99 -11.33 6.40
N ARG A 19 -60.48 -11.81 7.55
CA ARG A 19 -59.45 -11.15 8.34
C ARG A 19 -58.03 -11.37 7.76
N TRP A 20 -57.15 -10.43 7.99
CA TRP A 20 -55.73 -10.58 7.70
C TRP A 20 -54.98 -11.21 8.88
N GLU A 21 -54.18 -12.20 8.62
CA GLU A 21 -53.30 -12.89 9.57
C GLU A 21 -51.85 -12.66 9.16
N ALA A 22 -51.05 -12.17 10.12
CA ALA A 22 -49.60 -12.05 9.98
C ALA A 22 -48.92 -12.96 11.00
N ARG A 23 -47.89 -13.73 10.57
CA ARG A 23 -47.21 -14.71 11.39
C ARG A 23 -45.71 -14.46 11.35
N VAL A 24 -45.05 -14.51 12.51
CA VAL A 24 -43.58 -14.35 12.64
C VAL A 24 -43.01 -15.53 13.44
N VAL A 25 -41.82 -16.02 13.03
CA VAL A 25 -41.08 -17.05 13.78
C VAL A 25 -40.31 -16.35 14.89
N ILE A 26 -40.52 -16.79 16.14
CA ILE A 26 -39.92 -16.23 17.35
C ILE A 26 -38.77 -17.06 17.89
N GLY A 27 -38.62 -18.30 17.44
CA GLY A 27 -37.56 -19.23 17.84
C GLY A 27 -37.81 -20.63 17.23
N TYR A 28 -37.06 -21.58 17.73
CA TYR A 28 -37.21 -23.01 17.38
C TYR A 28 -37.31 -23.82 18.67
N ASP A 29 -38.11 -24.87 18.67
CA ASP A 29 -38.18 -25.80 19.80
C ASP A 29 -36.98 -26.75 19.85
N GLU A 30 -36.94 -27.62 20.85
CA GLU A 30 -35.84 -28.60 21.02
C GLU A 30 -35.75 -29.61 19.83
N LYS A 31 -36.80 -29.73 19.04
CA LYS A 31 -36.86 -30.58 17.85
C LYS A 31 -36.56 -29.83 16.56
N GLY A 32 -36.20 -28.53 16.62
CA GLY A 32 -35.89 -27.69 15.48
C GLY A 32 -37.12 -27.17 14.72
N LEU A 33 -38.37 -27.32 15.27
CA LEU A 33 -39.56 -26.78 14.66
C LEU A 33 -39.74 -25.31 15.01
N PRO A 34 -40.24 -24.47 14.07
CA PRO A 34 -40.35 -23.02 14.27
C PRO A 34 -41.49 -22.68 15.26
N LEU A 35 -41.16 -22.05 16.36
CA LEU A 35 -42.12 -21.42 17.25
C LEU A 35 -42.59 -20.12 16.62
N THR A 36 -43.90 -19.97 16.41
CA THR A 36 -44.50 -18.83 15.73
C THR A 36 -45.51 -18.11 16.60
N LYS A 37 -45.52 -16.77 16.53
CA LYS A 37 -46.63 -15.94 17.01
C LYS A 37 -47.37 -15.32 15.83
N CYS A 38 -48.70 -15.16 15.96
CA CYS A 38 -49.53 -14.55 14.92
C CYS A 38 -50.41 -13.43 15.49
N VAL A 39 -50.66 -12.45 14.63
CA VAL A 39 -51.60 -11.36 14.89
C VAL A 39 -52.64 -11.33 13.79
N THR A 40 -53.85 -10.88 14.14
CA THR A 40 -54.98 -10.76 13.18
C THR A 40 -55.61 -9.39 13.24
N ALA A 41 -56.10 -8.90 12.11
CA ALA A 41 -56.88 -7.66 12.01
C ALA A 41 -57.81 -7.74 10.79
N LEU A 42 -58.85 -6.89 10.81
CA LEU A 42 -59.82 -6.78 9.70
C LEU A 42 -59.17 -6.11 8.47
N GLU A 43 -58.31 -5.15 8.71
CA GLU A 43 -57.60 -4.41 7.65
C GLU A 43 -56.16 -4.86 7.54
N LYS A 44 -55.63 -4.87 6.31
CA LYS A 44 -54.23 -5.24 6.02
C LYS A 44 -53.23 -4.34 6.70
N THR A 45 -53.49 -3.01 6.72
CA THR A 45 -52.62 -1.99 7.32
C THR A 45 -52.53 -2.19 8.82
N LYS A 46 -53.66 -2.33 9.53
CA LYS A 46 -53.71 -2.61 10.98
C LYS A 46 -53.06 -3.97 11.34
N CYS A 47 -53.11 -4.95 10.45
CA CYS A 47 -52.46 -6.23 10.68
C CYS A 47 -50.90 -6.10 10.58
N LEU A 48 -50.42 -5.27 9.68
CA LEU A 48 -48.99 -4.97 9.55
C LEU A 48 -48.48 -4.18 10.75
N GLU A 49 -49.21 -3.18 11.21
CA GLU A 49 -48.88 -2.41 12.40
C GLU A 49 -48.78 -3.30 13.66
N LYS A 50 -49.75 -4.19 13.86
CA LYS A 50 -49.71 -5.17 14.95
C LYS A 50 -48.54 -6.18 14.79
N LEU A 51 -48.17 -6.52 13.58
CA LEU A 51 -47.01 -7.38 13.34
C LEU A 51 -45.71 -6.69 13.70
N GLU A 52 -45.58 -5.38 13.40
CA GLU A 52 -44.40 -4.61 13.80
C GLU A 52 -44.33 -4.46 15.32
N GLN A 53 -45.44 -4.17 16.00
CA GLN A 53 -45.51 -4.13 17.47
C GLN A 53 -45.13 -5.49 18.08
N LEU A 54 -45.65 -6.60 17.54
CA LEU A 54 -45.28 -7.94 18.00
C LEU A 54 -43.80 -8.24 17.82
N LYS A 55 -43.19 -7.83 16.70
CA LYS A 55 -41.77 -7.97 16.47
C LYS A 55 -40.93 -7.19 17.48
N GLU A 56 -41.40 -6.00 17.86
CA GLU A 56 -40.77 -5.18 18.92
C GLU A 56 -40.87 -5.85 20.29
N GLU A 57 -42.07 -6.33 20.66
CA GLU A 57 -42.31 -7.02 21.95
C GLU A 57 -41.47 -8.29 22.12
N VAL A 58 -41.26 -9.04 21.01
CA VAL A 58 -40.49 -10.29 21.02
C VAL A 58 -38.98 -10.04 20.83
N GLY A 59 -38.56 -8.79 20.70
CA GLY A 59 -37.14 -8.42 20.55
C GLY A 59 -36.54 -8.81 19.18
N LEU A 60 -37.39 -9.16 18.19
CA LEU A 60 -36.94 -9.47 16.82
C LEU A 60 -36.60 -8.22 16.02
N VAL A 61 -37.15 -7.08 16.43
CA VAL A 61 -36.71 -5.75 16.01
C VAL A 61 -36.04 -5.13 17.24
N ARG A 62 -34.73 -5.06 17.23
CA ARG A 62 -34.01 -4.24 18.22
C ARG A 62 -34.57 -2.83 18.09
N ARG A 63 -35.13 -2.27 19.17
CA ARG A 63 -35.36 -0.83 19.23
C ARG A 63 -34.04 -0.14 18.96
N ASN A 64 -33.87 0.38 17.76
CA ASN A 64 -32.78 1.29 17.53
C ASN A 64 -33.01 2.48 18.45
N THR A 65 -32.26 2.55 19.54
CA THR A 65 -32.23 3.73 20.44
C THR A 65 -31.80 5.00 19.70
N VAL A 66 -31.28 4.80 18.49
CA VAL A 66 -30.77 5.81 17.57
C VAL A 66 -31.86 6.09 16.52
N LYS A 67 -32.43 7.31 16.53
CA LYS A 67 -33.42 7.76 15.56
C LYS A 67 -32.75 8.23 14.27
N SER A 68 -33.31 7.90 13.11
CA SER A 68 -32.80 8.35 11.79
C SER A 68 -32.87 9.87 11.57
N ASP A 69 -33.67 10.60 12.39
CA ASP A 69 -33.80 12.06 12.34
C ASP A 69 -32.80 12.81 13.23
N MET A 70 -31.90 12.07 13.93
CA MET A 70 -30.86 12.69 14.75
C MET A 70 -29.83 13.44 13.87
N PRO A 71 -29.16 14.48 14.40
CA PRO A 71 -28.06 15.14 13.71
C PRO A 71 -26.91 14.20 13.39
N PHE A 72 -26.29 14.38 12.21
CA PHE A 72 -25.12 13.55 11.81
C PHE A 72 -23.96 13.66 12.80
N GLY A 73 -23.80 14.82 13.46
CA GLY A 73 -22.77 15.01 14.50
C GLY A 73 -22.97 14.09 15.72
N GLU A 74 -24.22 13.87 16.14
CA GLU A 74 -24.56 12.96 17.23
C GLU A 74 -24.32 11.49 16.81
N TRP A 75 -24.69 11.14 15.57
CA TRP A 75 -24.46 9.81 15.05
C TRP A 75 -22.96 9.49 14.95
N ILE A 76 -22.13 10.38 14.39
CA ILE A 76 -20.70 10.12 14.19
C ILE A 76 -19.96 10.05 15.51
N ASP A 77 -20.36 10.82 16.52
CA ASP A 77 -19.84 10.71 17.88
C ASP A 77 -20.24 9.39 18.53
N PHE A 78 -21.52 9.02 18.48
CA PHE A 78 -22.02 7.73 18.96
C PHE A 78 -21.27 6.56 18.28
N TRP A 79 -21.15 6.60 16.94
CA TRP A 79 -20.40 5.60 16.19
C TRP A 79 -18.95 5.52 16.64
N TYR A 80 -18.29 6.66 16.82
CA TYR A 80 -16.90 6.68 17.26
C TYR A 80 -16.73 6.08 18.66
N GLN A 81 -17.53 6.50 19.61
CA GLN A 81 -17.44 6.05 21.01
C GLN A 81 -17.79 4.57 21.15
N GLN A 82 -18.84 4.08 20.48
CA GLN A 82 -19.35 2.72 20.66
C GLN A 82 -18.67 1.68 19.77
N TYR A 83 -18.31 2.02 18.53
CA TYR A 83 -17.80 1.02 17.58
C TYR A 83 -16.31 1.14 17.27
N CYS A 84 -15.71 2.34 17.40
CA CYS A 84 -14.33 2.56 16.96
C CYS A 84 -13.33 2.66 18.10
N LYS A 85 -13.64 3.43 19.12
CA LYS A 85 -12.67 3.85 20.14
C LYS A 85 -12.01 2.68 20.84
N MET A 86 -12.76 1.61 21.16
CA MET A 86 -12.24 0.43 21.83
C MET A 86 -11.34 -0.45 20.95
N THR A 87 -11.51 -0.35 19.63
CA THR A 87 -10.81 -1.22 18.66
C THR A 87 -9.55 -0.60 18.09
N ILE A 88 -9.36 0.71 18.24
CA ILE A 88 -8.26 1.46 17.65
C ILE A 88 -7.28 1.96 18.71
N ARG A 89 -5.99 2.06 18.34
CA ARG A 89 -4.93 2.55 19.23
C ARG A 89 -5.10 4.04 19.55
N GLN A 90 -4.59 4.50 20.69
CA GLN A 90 -4.69 5.89 21.15
C GLN A 90 -4.21 6.91 20.13
N SER A 91 -3.12 6.65 19.40
CA SER A 91 -2.64 7.54 18.34
C SER A 91 -3.62 7.66 17.16
N THR A 92 -4.35 6.59 16.87
CA THR A 92 -5.42 6.59 15.87
C THR A 92 -6.66 7.28 16.42
N GLN A 93 -7.00 7.07 17.70
CA GLN A 93 -8.10 7.79 18.39
C GLN A 93 -7.91 9.30 18.28
N ALA A 94 -6.73 9.82 18.65
CA ALA A 94 -6.42 11.25 18.54
C ALA A 94 -6.60 11.79 17.11
N SER A 95 -6.25 10.96 16.11
CA SER A 95 -6.45 11.32 14.71
C SER A 95 -7.92 11.33 14.30
N TYR A 96 -8.74 10.40 14.78
CA TYR A 96 -10.19 10.37 14.55
C TYR A 96 -10.88 11.53 15.27
N GLU A 97 -10.55 11.75 16.53
CA GLU A 97 -11.07 12.87 17.35
C GLU A 97 -10.81 14.21 16.66
N ASN A 98 -9.60 14.44 16.16
CA ASN A 98 -9.30 15.66 15.42
C ASN A 98 -10.20 15.83 14.18
N ARG A 99 -10.41 14.77 13.39
CA ARG A 99 -11.26 14.85 12.20
C ARG A 99 -12.72 15.04 12.54
N ILE A 100 -13.23 14.33 13.53
CA ILE A 100 -14.64 14.35 13.94
C ILE A 100 -14.98 15.69 14.58
N TYR A 101 -14.27 16.04 15.65
CA TYR A 101 -14.65 17.20 16.47
C TYR A 101 -14.19 18.55 15.92
N GLN A 102 -13.05 18.57 15.19
CA GLN A 102 -12.53 19.82 14.67
C GLN A 102 -13.02 20.14 13.26
N HIS A 103 -13.40 19.13 12.46
CA HIS A 103 -13.73 19.34 11.06
C HIS A 103 -15.13 18.87 10.67
N ILE A 104 -15.56 17.65 11.05
CA ILE A 104 -16.81 17.09 10.57
C ILE A 104 -18.00 17.69 11.30
N ILE A 105 -18.03 17.63 12.63
CA ILE A 105 -19.15 18.11 13.44
C ILE A 105 -19.41 19.60 13.23
N PRO A 106 -18.42 20.51 13.23
CA PRO A 106 -18.68 21.92 13.01
C PRO A 106 -19.26 22.25 11.64
N CYS A 107 -18.95 21.46 10.60
CA CYS A 107 -19.32 21.77 9.23
C CYS A 107 -20.63 21.13 8.78
N VAL A 108 -20.83 19.85 9.08
CA VAL A 108 -22.00 19.06 8.61
C VAL A 108 -22.75 18.36 9.73
N GLY A 109 -22.32 18.50 10.98
CA GLY A 109 -22.89 17.79 12.12
C GLY A 109 -24.35 18.19 12.45
N LYS A 110 -24.78 19.39 12.07
CA LYS A 110 -26.17 19.88 12.31
C LYS A 110 -27.19 19.28 11.35
N ILE A 111 -26.74 18.72 10.22
CA ILE A 111 -27.62 18.12 9.21
C ILE A 111 -28.21 16.83 9.77
N LYS A 112 -29.51 16.60 9.63
CA LYS A 112 -30.11 15.32 10.03
C LYS A 112 -29.54 14.16 9.23
N LEU A 113 -29.32 13.02 9.87
CA LEU A 113 -28.69 11.85 9.25
C LEU A 113 -29.45 11.38 8.01
N ASN A 114 -30.78 11.36 8.05
CA ASN A 114 -31.65 10.99 6.93
C ASN A 114 -31.75 12.05 5.82
N ALA A 115 -31.37 13.31 6.10
CA ALA A 115 -31.36 14.41 5.14
C ALA A 115 -29.99 14.72 4.55
N LEU A 116 -28.93 14.09 5.07
CA LEU A 116 -27.56 14.31 4.61
C LEU A 116 -27.39 13.77 3.18
N THR A 117 -27.00 14.64 2.26
CA THR A 117 -26.83 14.31 0.85
C THR A 117 -25.36 14.22 0.46
N GLN A 118 -25.09 13.57 -0.70
CA GLN A 118 -23.76 13.57 -1.32
C GLN A 118 -23.27 15.00 -1.61
N ASN A 119 -24.18 15.92 -2.00
CA ASN A 119 -23.84 17.29 -2.30
C ASN A 119 -23.37 18.06 -1.06
N ASP A 120 -23.99 17.83 0.11
CA ASP A 120 -23.55 18.45 1.37
C ASP A 120 -22.11 18.05 1.72
N LEU A 121 -21.79 16.76 1.59
CA LEU A 121 -20.45 16.27 1.80
C LEU A 121 -19.46 16.83 0.76
N GLN A 122 -19.86 16.90 -0.51
CA GLN A 122 -19.02 17.46 -1.57
C GLN A 122 -18.71 18.94 -1.33
N GLN A 123 -19.73 19.75 -0.93
CA GLN A 123 -19.54 21.14 -0.56
C GLN A 123 -18.64 21.30 0.67
N PHE A 124 -18.81 20.44 1.66
CA PHE A 124 -17.93 20.40 2.84
C PHE A 124 -16.47 20.19 2.43
N TYR A 125 -16.18 19.20 1.58
CA TYR A 125 -14.80 18.94 1.12
C TYR A 125 -14.25 20.11 0.30
N ALA A 126 -15.05 20.75 -0.52
CA ALA A 126 -14.66 21.92 -1.28
C ALA A 126 -14.33 23.13 -0.38
N LYS A 127 -15.17 23.41 0.63
CA LYS A 127 -14.91 24.44 1.65
C LYS A 127 -13.65 24.13 2.45
N ALA A 128 -13.48 22.90 2.91
CA ALA A 128 -12.31 22.47 3.66
C ALA A 128 -11.00 22.59 2.85
N LYS A 129 -11.07 22.41 1.53
CA LYS A 129 -9.94 22.63 0.62
C LYS A 129 -9.51 24.10 0.53
N LYS A 130 -10.46 25.03 0.61
CA LYS A 130 -10.19 26.48 0.50
C LYS A 130 -9.76 27.11 1.82
N GLY A 131 -10.45 26.80 2.94
CA GLY A 131 -10.26 27.50 4.21
C GLY A 131 -10.54 26.64 5.46
N GLY A 132 -10.22 25.34 5.42
CA GLY A 132 -10.50 24.42 6.53
C GLY A 132 -9.39 24.26 7.56
N ARG A 133 -8.28 24.99 7.45
CA ARG A 133 -7.13 24.85 8.36
C ARG A 133 -7.35 25.72 9.61
N LEU A 134 -7.30 25.09 10.78
CA LEU A 134 -7.54 25.74 12.07
C LEU A 134 -6.24 26.25 12.74
N GLN A 135 -5.08 25.68 12.40
CA GLN A 135 -3.80 26.02 13.00
C GLN A 135 -2.72 26.14 11.92
N TYR A 136 -1.75 27.06 12.13
CA TYR A 136 -0.63 27.29 11.22
C TYR A 136 -1.06 27.67 9.77
N ALA A 137 -2.16 28.39 9.63
CA ALA A 137 -2.63 28.85 8.32
C ALA A 137 -1.59 29.77 7.64
N GLU A 138 -0.92 30.61 8.38
CA GLU A 138 0.15 31.50 7.94
C GLU A 138 1.33 30.74 7.29
N CYS A 139 1.69 29.56 7.85
CA CYS A 139 2.81 28.78 7.37
C CYS A 139 2.47 27.84 6.18
N PHE A 140 1.22 27.32 6.13
CA PHE A 140 0.84 26.24 5.23
C PHE A 140 -0.40 26.54 4.36
N GLY A 141 -0.88 27.80 4.40
CA GLY A 141 -2.12 28.24 3.74
C GLY A 141 -3.39 27.80 4.46
N GLU A 142 -4.49 28.44 4.16
CA GLU A 142 -5.78 28.26 4.85
C GLU A 142 -6.45 26.91 4.56
N GLY A 143 -6.17 26.30 3.41
CA GLY A 143 -6.81 25.06 2.97
C GLY A 143 -6.22 23.80 3.61
N LEU A 144 -7.07 22.77 3.77
CA LEU A 144 -6.60 21.45 4.16
C LEU A 144 -5.88 20.73 3.01
N SER A 145 -4.89 19.91 3.35
CA SER A 145 -4.19 19.07 2.38
C SER A 145 -5.12 18.01 1.77
N ASP A 146 -4.83 17.58 0.54
CA ASP A 146 -5.58 16.52 -0.15
C ASP A 146 -5.66 15.24 0.68
N ARG A 147 -4.57 14.89 1.38
CA ARG A 147 -4.52 13.76 2.30
C ARG A 147 -5.47 13.92 3.47
N MET A 148 -5.60 15.11 4.04
CA MET A 148 -6.51 15.36 5.17
C MET A 148 -7.96 15.24 4.72
N ILE A 149 -8.34 15.82 3.57
CA ILE A 149 -9.68 15.70 3.01
C ILE A 149 -10.06 14.25 2.76
N ARG A 150 -9.16 13.47 2.13
CA ARG A 150 -9.37 12.03 1.93
C ARG A 150 -9.54 11.27 3.25
N SER A 151 -8.83 11.68 4.28
CA SER A 151 -8.89 11.08 5.59
C SER A 151 -10.20 11.42 6.33
N ILE A 152 -10.68 12.65 6.18
CA ILE A 152 -12.01 13.09 6.67
C ILE A 152 -13.12 12.29 5.95
N HIS A 153 -13.06 12.22 4.61
CA HIS A 153 -13.99 11.42 3.83
C HIS A 153 -14.03 9.95 4.28
N ALA A 154 -12.86 9.34 4.56
CA ALA A 154 -12.80 7.95 5.00
C ALA A 154 -13.54 7.74 6.34
N VAL A 155 -13.44 8.69 7.27
CA VAL A 155 -14.18 8.66 8.55
C VAL A 155 -15.68 8.82 8.31
N CYS A 156 -16.10 9.82 7.51
CA CYS A 156 -17.52 10.00 7.15
C CYS A 156 -18.09 8.74 6.50
N ARG A 157 -17.36 8.16 5.53
CA ARG A 157 -17.81 6.97 4.80
C ARG A 157 -18.00 5.77 5.73
N GLN A 158 -17.06 5.53 6.66
CA GLN A 158 -17.18 4.43 7.62
C GLN A 158 -18.34 4.60 8.58
N ALA A 159 -18.56 5.81 9.14
CA ALA A 159 -19.66 6.09 10.02
C ALA A 159 -21.01 5.95 9.30
N LEU A 160 -21.12 6.43 8.06
CA LEU A 160 -22.33 6.34 7.25
C LEU A 160 -22.59 4.92 6.74
N GLU A 161 -21.56 4.14 6.46
CA GLU A 161 -21.70 2.71 6.14
C GLU A 161 -22.29 1.94 7.32
N LYS A 162 -21.84 2.28 8.53
CA LYS A 162 -22.43 1.70 9.74
C LYS A 162 -23.89 2.13 9.92
N ALA A 163 -24.25 3.38 9.62
CA ALA A 163 -25.63 3.83 9.63
C ALA A 163 -26.53 3.06 8.66
N VAL A 164 -26.02 2.74 7.47
CA VAL A 164 -26.71 1.85 6.51
C VAL A 164 -26.90 0.45 7.09
N SER A 165 -25.84 -0.11 7.71
CA SER A 165 -25.90 -1.46 8.30
C SER A 165 -26.88 -1.57 9.48
N GLU A 166 -27.12 -0.45 10.19
CA GLU A 166 -28.10 -0.33 11.28
C GLU A 166 -29.50 0.07 10.78
N ASN A 167 -29.69 0.18 9.45
CA ASN A 167 -30.94 0.60 8.79
C ASN A 167 -31.44 2.01 9.18
N LEU A 168 -30.55 2.92 9.59
CA LEU A 168 -30.86 4.31 9.88
C LEU A 168 -31.04 5.13 8.60
N ILE A 169 -30.25 4.80 7.57
CA ILE A 169 -30.34 5.37 6.22
C ILE A 169 -30.30 4.26 5.18
N THR A 170 -30.86 4.47 4.01
CA THR A 170 -30.96 3.49 2.94
C THR A 170 -29.69 3.40 2.09
N VAL A 171 -29.00 4.51 1.92
CA VAL A 171 -27.81 4.63 1.05
C VAL A 171 -26.76 5.50 1.75
N ASN A 172 -25.51 5.14 1.59
CA ASN A 172 -24.41 5.94 2.12
C ASN A 172 -24.10 7.15 1.22
N PRO A 173 -24.39 8.39 1.66
CA PRO A 173 -24.20 9.58 0.84
C PRO A 173 -22.72 9.94 0.58
N ALA A 174 -21.77 9.32 1.26
CA ALA A 174 -20.35 9.50 0.96
C ALA A 174 -19.90 8.74 -0.30
N ILE A 175 -20.69 7.77 -0.79
CA ILE A 175 -20.38 7.05 -2.03
C ILE A 175 -20.55 8.00 -3.21
N GLY A 176 -19.57 7.99 -4.13
CA GLY A 176 -19.59 8.84 -5.34
C GLY A 176 -19.04 10.25 -5.16
N CYS A 177 -18.68 10.68 -3.93
CA CYS A 177 -17.98 11.95 -3.73
C CYS A 177 -16.65 11.99 -4.50
N LYS A 178 -16.42 13.09 -5.21
CA LYS A 178 -15.13 13.35 -5.90
C LYS A 178 -14.10 13.87 -4.90
N LEU A 179 -12.97 13.18 -4.83
CA LEU A 179 -11.89 13.51 -3.92
C LEU A 179 -10.68 14.05 -4.68
N PRO A 180 -9.87 14.93 -4.05
CA PRO A 180 -8.61 15.38 -4.64
C PRO A 180 -7.71 14.19 -5.02
N PRO A 181 -6.84 14.30 -6.05
CA PRO A 181 -5.96 13.22 -6.46
C PRO A 181 -4.99 12.83 -5.33
N LYS A 182 -4.63 11.54 -5.29
CA LYS A 182 -3.60 11.05 -4.36
C LYS A 182 -2.23 11.41 -4.95
N LYS A 183 -1.69 12.56 -4.58
CA LYS A 183 -0.32 12.91 -4.95
C LYS A 183 0.65 12.13 -4.05
N SER A 184 1.47 11.29 -4.64
CA SER A 184 2.65 10.74 -3.98
C SER A 184 3.74 11.80 -4.00
N ARG A 185 4.37 12.08 -2.86
CA ARG A 185 5.61 12.87 -2.85
C ARG A 185 6.74 11.93 -3.24
N GLU A 186 7.57 12.38 -4.13
CA GLU A 186 8.81 11.71 -4.48
C GLU A 186 9.67 11.49 -3.22
N MET A 187 10.22 10.30 -3.11
CA MET A 187 11.11 9.95 -2.00
C MET A 187 12.46 10.65 -2.22
N GLN A 188 12.93 11.35 -1.21
CA GLN A 188 14.23 12.00 -1.24
C GLN A 188 15.20 11.21 -0.37
N VAL A 189 16.33 10.84 -0.94
CA VAL A 189 17.42 10.14 -0.25
C VAL A 189 18.67 11.00 -0.23
N LEU A 190 19.50 10.90 0.81
CA LEU A 190 20.78 11.58 0.88
C LEU A 190 21.78 10.89 -0.05
N THR A 191 22.62 11.67 -0.73
CA THR A 191 23.78 11.15 -1.45
C THR A 191 24.89 10.74 -0.46
N PRO A 192 25.89 9.92 -0.88
CA PRO A 192 27.02 9.57 -0.01
C PRO A 192 27.74 10.79 0.58
N GLU A 193 27.93 11.85 -0.22
CA GLU A 193 28.57 13.10 0.21
C GLU A 193 27.69 13.88 1.20
N GLU A 194 26.38 13.91 0.96
CA GLU A 194 25.44 14.50 1.91
C GLU A 194 25.39 13.72 3.23
N MET A 195 25.41 12.38 3.19
CA MET A 195 25.47 11.55 4.40
C MET A 195 26.74 11.83 5.22
N GLN A 196 27.87 11.98 4.56
CA GLN A 196 29.13 12.31 5.23
C GLN A 196 29.06 13.67 5.93
N ARG A 197 28.64 14.73 5.24
CA ARG A 197 28.47 16.07 5.83
C ARG A 197 27.46 16.06 6.99
N PHE A 198 26.37 15.35 6.79
CA PHE A 198 25.32 15.18 7.80
C PHE A 198 25.85 14.52 9.08
N LEU A 199 26.63 13.45 8.97
CA LEU A 199 27.22 12.75 10.12
C LEU A 199 28.30 13.58 10.81
N ILE A 200 29.10 14.34 10.08
CA ILE A 200 30.10 15.27 10.66
C ILE A 200 29.38 16.34 11.51
N GLN A 201 28.32 16.95 10.97
CA GLN A 201 27.53 17.93 11.72
C GLN A 201 26.81 17.30 12.91
N ALA A 202 26.28 16.07 12.74
CA ALA A 202 25.65 15.32 13.81
C ALA A 202 26.60 15.03 14.98
N LYS A 203 27.87 14.74 14.68
CA LYS A 203 28.93 14.54 15.70
C LYS A 203 29.18 15.79 16.49
N TYR A 204 29.32 16.94 15.82
CA TYR A 204 29.50 18.25 16.47
C TYR A 204 28.33 18.59 17.41
N GLU A 205 27.10 18.13 17.06
CA GLU A 205 25.90 18.44 17.83
C GLU A 205 25.50 17.35 18.85
N GLY A 206 26.31 16.28 19.00
CA GLY A 206 26.06 15.17 19.97
C GLY A 206 24.88 14.26 19.57
N TYR A 207 24.69 14.03 18.27
CA TYR A 207 23.65 13.15 17.70
C TYR A 207 24.23 12.09 16.76
N PHE A 208 25.55 11.95 16.72
CA PHE A 208 26.25 11.08 15.78
C PHE A 208 25.82 9.62 15.91
N GLU A 209 25.89 9.06 17.10
CA GLU A 209 25.62 7.64 17.37
C GLU A 209 24.19 7.26 17.00
N MET A 210 23.24 8.14 17.34
CA MET A 210 21.82 7.94 17.02
C MET A 210 21.55 7.97 15.51
N LEU A 211 22.11 8.95 14.80
CA LEU A 211 21.88 9.15 13.38
C LEU A 211 22.70 8.16 12.54
N LEU A 212 23.88 7.73 13.02
CA LEU A 212 24.64 6.63 12.43
C LEU A 212 23.85 5.32 12.52
N LEU A 213 23.31 4.99 13.70
CA LEU A 213 22.50 3.80 13.88
C LEU A 213 21.25 3.80 13.00
N GLU A 214 20.59 4.96 12.83
CA GLU A 214 19.43 5.10 11.93
C GLU A 214 19.83 4.87 10.46
N LEU A 215 20.93 5.47 10.00
CA LEU A 215 21.43 5.32 8.63
C LEU A 215 21.97 3.92 8.31
N THR A 216 22.30 3.12 9.32
CA THR A 216 22.81 1.75 9.15
C THR A 216 21.76 0.66 9.36
N THR A 217 20.59 1.00 9.90
CA THR A 217 19.54 0.03 10.22
C THR A 217 18.19 0.38 9.62
N GLY A 218 17.94 1.64 9.30
CA GLY A 218 16.68 2.12 8.77
C GLY A 218 15.48 1.86 9.69
N MET A 219 15.66 1.87 11.01
CA MET A 219 14.58 1.70 11.98
C MET A 219 13.55 2.82 11.90
N ARG A 220 12.36 2.61 12.43
CA ARG A 220 11.43 3.72 12.62
C ARG A 220 11.91 4.60 13.79
N ARG A 221 11.78 5.94 13.66
CA ARG A 221 12.19 6.88 14.73
C ARG A 221 11.71 6.46 16.13
N GLY A 222 10.47 5.96 16.24
CA GLY A 222 9.94 5.51 17.52
C GLY A 222 10.60 4.24 18.05
N GLU A 223 11.05 3.34 17.18
CA GLU A 223 11.81 2.15 17.52
C GLU A 223 13.21 2.54 18.00
N LEU A 224 13.91 3.36 17.21
CA LEU A 224 15.26 3.87 17.54
C LEU A 224 15.32 4.54 18.94
N LEU A 225 14.34 5.39 19.25
CA LEU A 225 14.30 6.10 20.53
C LEU A 225 13.88 5.23 21.71
N ALA A 226 13.27 4.07 21.45
CA ALA A 226 12.85 3.13 22.48
C ALA A 226 13.90 2.06 22.83
N LEU A 227 15.08 2.10 22.22
CA LEU A 227 16.15 1.14 22.46
C LEU A 227 16.72 1.29 23.85
N GLN A 228 16.97 0.15 24.50
CA GLN A 228 17.67 0.03 25.76
C GLN A 228 19.00 -0.71 25.55
N TRP A 229 19.93 -0.55 26.47
CA TRP A 229 21.22 -1.27 26.42
C TRP A 229 21.03 -2.79 26.49
N ASP A 230 20.00 -3.26 27.19
CA ASP A 230 19.65 -4.68 27.30
C ASP A 230 19.12 -5.27 25.98
N ASP A 231 18.72 -4.43 25.03
CA ASP A 231 18.32 -4.87 23.69
C ASP A 231 19.53 -5.16 22.79
N LEU A 232 20.73 -4.69 23.17
CA LEU A 232 21.94 -4.78 22.37
C LEU A 232 22.97 -5.69 23.01
N ASN A 233 23.31 -6.78 22.34
CA ASN A 233 24.46 -7.59 22.68
C ASN A 233 25.69 -7.04 21.92
N LEU A 234 26.64 -6.47 22.63
CA LEU A 234 27.85 -5.86 22.04
C LEU A 234 28.85 -6.90 21.52
N ASP A 235 28.78 -8.14 22.01
CA ASP A 235 29.70 -9.23 21.58
C ASP A 235 29.22 -9.88 20.29
N THR A 236 27.94 -10.21 20.19
CA THR A 236 27.35 -10.86 19.00
C THR A 236 26.88 -9.86 17.95
N GLY A 237 26.66 -8.61 18.33
CA GLY A 237 26.09 -7.56 17.48
C GLY A 237 24.58 -7.63 17.30
N GLU A 238 23.91 -8.51 18.02
CA GLU A 238 22.45 -8.65 17.95
C GLU A 238 21.75 -7.47 18.62
N LEU A 239 20.82 -6.85 17.89
CA LEU A 239 19.97 -5.79 18.39
C LEU A 239 18.50 -6.18 18.27
N ASN A 240 17.81 -6.25 19.41
CA ASN A 240 16.40 -6.61 19.51
C ASN A 240 15.50 -5.37 19.46
N ILE A 241 14.62 -5.29 18.48
CA ILE A 241 13.66 -4.20 18.31
C ILE A 241 12.30 -4.69 18.78
N CYS A 242 11.94 -4.39 20.03
CA CYS A 242 10.72 -4.89 20.69
C CYS A 242 9.83 -3.77 21.26
N ARG A 243 10.25 -2.51 21.19
CA ARG A 243 9.54 -1.34 21.75
C ARG A 243 9.51 -0.18 20.77
N GLN A 244 8.56 0.75 20.98
CA GLN A 244 8.49 2.02 20.26
C GLN A 244 8.01 3.13 21.18
N VAL A 245 8.51 4.33 20.94
CA VAL A 245 8.07 5.58 21.59
C VAL A 245 7.22 6.38 20.64
N TYR A 246 6.10 6.90 21.12
CA TYR A 246 5.31 7.89 20.39
C TYR A 246 4.72 8.93 21.36
N HIS A 247 4.29 10.05 20.83
CA HIS A 247 3.77 11.15 21.61
C HIS A 247 2.26 11.33 21.32
N VAL A 248 1.44 11.30 22.38
CA VAL A 248 -0.02 11.46 22.29
C VAL A 248 -0.49 12.40 23.38
N LYS A 249 -1.30 13.41 23.02
CA LYS A 249 -1.95 14.36 23.94
C LYS A 249 -1.00 14.97 24.98
N GLY A 250 0.23 15.34 24.56
CA GLY A 250 1.21 15.95 25.44
C GLY A 250 2.07 14.97 26.24
N SER A 251 1.76 13.69 26.26
CA SER A 251 2.54 12.67 26.99
C SER A 251 3.29 11.72 26.05
N MET A 252 4.43 11.24 26.50
CA MET A 252 5.25 10.25 25.82
C MET A 252 4.81 8.86 26.26
N GLN A 253 4.53 7.98 25.30
CA GLN A 253 4.07 6.61 25.55
C GLN A 253 5.08 5.62 24.97
N ILE A 254 5.41 4.60 25.74
CA ILE A 254 6.27 3.49 25.34
C ILE A 254 5.39 2.25 25.25
N THR A 255 5.39 1.60 24.10
CA THR A 255 4.56 0.42 23.85
C THR A 255 5.28 -0.57 22.94
N GLU A 256 4.76 -1.76 22.86
CA GLU A 256 5.17 -2.71 21.84
C GLU A 256 4.87 -2.20 20.42
N PRO A 257 5.61 -2.65 19.42
CA PRO A 257 5.38 -2.31 18.03
C PRO A 257 3.98 -2.69 17.54
N LYS A 258 3.59 -2.10 16.41
CA LYS A 258 2.22 -2.20 15.87
C LYS A 258 1.84 -3.59 15.39
N THR A 259 2.82 -4.37 14.92
CA THR A 259 2.63 -5.71 14.35
C THR A 259 3.71 -6.65 14.88
N LYS A 260 3.40 -7.94 14.94
CA LYS A 260 4.38 -8.97 15.31
C LYS A 260 5.62 -8.96 14.42
N SER A 261 5.47 -8.65 13.14
CA SER A 261 6.58 -8.50 12.19
C SER A 261 7.48 -7.28 12.44
N SER A 262 7.06 -6.35 13.29
CA SER A 262 7.90 -5.22 13.72
C SER A 262 8.83 -5.59 14.86
N ILE A 263 8.54 -6.66 15.61
CA ILE A 263 9.45 -7.26 16.59
C ILE A 263 10.43 -8.11 15.79
N ARG A 264 11.70 -7.72 15.83
CA ARG A 264 12.75 -8.37 15.06
C ARG A 264 14.12 -8.19 15.70
N THR A 265 15.03 -9.09 15.41
CA THR A 265 16.45 -9.00 15.74
C THR A 265 17.21 -8.67 14.47
N ILE A 266 18.13 -7.73 14.53
CA ILE A 266 19.05 -7.38 13.46
C ILE A 266 20.48 -7.48 13.96
N ILE A 267 21.44 -7.72 13.04
CA ILE A 267 22.86 -7.79 13.38
C ILE A 267 23.51 -6.49 12.93
N LEU A 268 24.20 -5.82 13.86
CA LEU A 268 24.90 -4.56 13.59
C LEU A 268 26.32 -4.82 13.05
N PRO A 269 26.79 -3.98 12.11
CA PRO A 269 28.18 -4.02 11.65
C PRO A 269 29.15 -3.68 12.81
N LYS A 270 30.32 -4.32 12.83
CA LYS A 270 31.37 -4.11 13.87
C LYS A 270 31.75 -2.65 14.06
N VAL A 271 31.79 -1.87 12.99
CA VAL A 271 32.09 -0.42 13.07
C VAL A 271 31.05 0.33 13.92
N VAL A 272 29.77 -0.02 13.79
CA VAL A 272 28.70 0.59 14.59
C VAL A 272 28.77 0.13 16.04
N LEU A 273 29.07 -1.17 16.27
CA LEU A 273 29.26 -1.70 17.62
C LEU A 273 30.37 -1.01 18.39
N ASN A 274 31.54 -0.78 17.75
CA ASN A 274 32.67 -0.06 18.36
C ASN A 274 32.25 1.36 18.76
N VAL A 275 31.51 2.08 17.89
CA VAL A 275 31.02 3.43 18.20
C VAL A 275 30.04 3.39 19.39
N LEU A 276 29.11 2.42 19.42
CA LEU A 276 28.14 2.30 20.51
C LEU A 276 28.79 1.84 21.82
N ALA A 277 29.84 0.99 21.76
CA ALA A 277 30.60 0.58 22.95
C ALA A 277 31.31 1.77 23.60
N GLU A 278 31.94 2.65 22.82
CA GLU A 278 32.53 3.88 23.32
C GLU A 278 31.45 4.85 23.86
N TYR A 279 30.35 5.00 23.15
CA TYR A 279 29.24 5.82 23.60
C TYR A 279 28.63 5.33 24.91
N LYS A 280 28.54 4.02 25.14
CA LYS A 280 28.05 3.40 26.38
C LYS A 280 28.82 3.88 27.62
N LYS A 281 30.13 4.12 27.49
CA LYS A 281 30.98 4.61 28.59
C LYS A 281 30.59 6.02 29.05
N THR A 282 29.91 6.79 28.19
CA THR A 282 29.51 8.18 28.45
C THR A 282 28.05 8.30 28.92
N VAL A 283 27.28 7.21 28.87
CA VAL A 283 25.83 7.22 29.14
C VAL A 283 25.53 6.38 30.40
N ASN A 284 25.01 7.05 31.42
CA ASN A 284 24.51 6.35 32.64
C ASN A 284 22.98 6.30 32.61
N SER A 285 22.41 5.42 31.81
CA SER A 285 20.97 5.22 31.67
C SER A 285 20.70 3.83 31.07
N ARG A 286 19.52 3.27 31.35
CA ARG A 286 19.07 2.06 30.64
C ARG A 286 18.76 2.31 29.15
N TRP A 287 18.42 3.56 28.79
CA TRP A 287 18.12 3.94 27.42
C TRP A 287 19.39 4.16 26.61
N LEU A 288 19.38 3.68 25.36
CA LEU A 288 20.48 3.95 24.42
C LEU A 288 20.62 5.46 24.18
N PHE A 289 19.49 6.14 24.05
CA PHE A 289 19.42 7.58 23.79
C PHE A 289 18.55 8.26 24.85
N PRO A 290 19.08 8.49 26.05
CA PRO A 290 18.33 9.09 27.17
C PRO A 290 17.97 10.54 26.92
N SER A 291 16.90 10.99 27.57
CA SER A 291 16.52 12.39 27.62
C SER A 291 17.55 13.18 28.43
N PRO A 292 18.03 14.34 27.94
CA PRO A 292 18.90 15.20 28.74
C PRO A 292 18.14 15.98 29.83
N MET A 293 16.79 15.95 29.81
CA MET A 293 15.96 16.81 30.68
C MET A 293 15.15 16.01 31.70
N ILE A 294 14.85 14.75 31.41
CA ILE A 294 13.98 13.92 32.24
C ILE A 294 14.70 12.62 32.53
N GLU A 295 14.87 12.34 33.81
CA GLU A 295 15.52 11.12 34.30
C GLU A 295 14.72 9.89 33.89
N ASP A 296 15.44 8.83 33.55
CA ASP A 296 14.90 7.51 33.14
C ASP A 296 13.88 7.55 31.99
N MET A 297 13.99 8.52 31.12
CA MET A 297 13.15 8.64 29.92
C MET A 297 14.00 8.70 28.64
N PRO A 298 13.49 8.13 27.51
CA PRO A 298 14.17 8.27 26.24
C PRO A 298 14.01 9.70 25.69
N ARG A 299 14.80 10.08 24.69
CA ARG A 299 14.70 11.39 24.03
C ARG A 299 13.32 11.59 23.43
N ASN A 300 12.79 12.81 23.56
CA ASN A 300 11.50 13.17 23.01
C ASN A 300 11.55 13.19 21.46
N PRO A 301 10.65 12.45 20.78
CA PRO A 301 10.64 12.38 19.31
C PRO A 301 10.51 13.74 18.60
N GLN A 302 9.83 14.72 19.22
CA GLN A 302 9.68 16.04 18.60
C GLN A 302 10.96 16.86 18.72
N SER A 303 11.65 16.78 19.87
CA SER A 303 12.96 17.44 20.08
C SER A 303 14.00 16.88 19.13
N VAL A 304 14.04 15.56 18.97
CA VAL A 304 14.92 14.89 17.99
C VAL A 304 14.60 15.34 16.57
N TYR A 305 13.32 15.46 16.20
CA TYR A 305 12.94 15.95 14.88
C TYR A 305 13.37 17.40 14.62
N LYS A 306 13.20 18.29 15.59
CA LYS A 306 13.65 19.68 15.48
C LYS A 306 15.17 19.75 15.30
N LYS A 307 15.90 18.99 16.09
CA LYS A 307 17.36 18.92 16.02
C LYS A 307 17.85 18.34 14.69
N PHE A 308 17.23 17.25 14.23
CA PHE A 308 17.48 16.66 12.92
C PHE A 308 17.33 17.71 11.78
N LYS A 309 16.29 18.55 11.82
CA LYS A 309 16.11 19.61 10.82
C LYS A 309 17.22 20.65 10.86
N SER A 310 17.65 21.05 12.07
CA SER A 310 18.77 21.97 12.24
C SER A 310 20.09 21.39 11.73
N ILE A 311 20.33 20.08 11.97
CA ILE A 311 21.53 19.39 11.46
C ILE A 311 21.53 19.36 9.92
N LEU A 312 20.39 19.04 9.28
CA LEU A 312 20.28 19.06 7.81
C LEU A 312 20.58 20.45 7.23
N GLU A 313 20.02 21.49 7.82
CA GLU A 313 20.21 22.86 7.39
C GLU A 313 21.70 23.29 7.51
N ARG A 314 22.30 23.04 8.65
CA ARG A 314 23.70 23.39 8.93
C ARG A 314 24.71 22.57 8.13
N SER A 315 24.39 21.35 7.77
CA SER A 315 25.23 20.51 6.91
C SER A 315 25.06 20.80 5.41
N GLY A 316 24.20 21.76 5.04
CA GLY A 316 23.91 22.08 3.65
C GLY A 316 23.27 20.91 2.88
N CYS A 317 22.57 20.02 3.59
CA CYS A 317 21.87 18.90 2.98
C CYS A 317 20.43 19.27 2.60
N LYS A 318 19.88 18.56 1.63
CA LYS A 318 18.46 18.75 1.24
C LYS A 318 17.51 18.49 2.42
N ASN A 319 16.40 19.22 2.44
CA ASN A 319 15.41 19.15 3.52
C ASN A 319 14.53 17.90 3.41
N ILE A 320 14.99 16.78 3.95
CA ILE A 320 14.28 15.50 3.98
C ILE A 320 13.49 15.32 5.29
N ARG A 321 12.56 14.36 5.32
CA ARG A 321 11.88 13.93 6.56
C ARG A 321 12.77 12.95 7.33
N PHE A 322 12.57 12.81 8.63
CA PHE A 322 13.30 11.80 9.43
C PHE A 322 13.11 10.38 8.86
N HIS A 323 11.90 10.05 8.39
CA HIS A 323 11.63 8.75 7.78
C HIS A 323 12.37 8.51 6.44
N ASP A 324 12.84 9.58 5.80
CA ASP A 324 13.60 9.47 4.56
C ASP A 324 15.06 9.00 4.81
N LEU A 325 15.57 9.04 6.06
CA LEU A 325 16.80 8.34 6.45
C LEU A 325 16.67 6.83 6.28
N ARG A 326 15.53 6.28 6.65
CA ARG A 326 15.21 4.86 6.39
C ARG A 326 15.14 4.55 4.89
N HIS A 327 14.62 5.46 4.08
CA HIS A 327 14.66 5.32 2.62
C HIS A 327 16.08 5.41 2.09
N THR A 328 16.92 6.30 2.65
CA THR A 328 18.35 6.39 2.33
C THR A 328 19.05 5.08 2.63
N PHE A 329 18.87 4.50 3.84
CA PHE A 329 19.40 3.19 4.17
C PHE A 329 18.95 2.11 3.17
N ALA A 330 17.64 2.04 2.89
CA ALA A 330 17.09 1.02 2.01
C ALA A 330 17.65 1.13 0.57
N THR A 331 17.73 2.34 0.04
CA THR A 331 18.30 2.60 -1.30
C THR A 331 19.78 2.26 -1.35
N THR A 332 20.56 2.67 -0.35
CA THR A 332 21.99 2.36 -0.26
C THR A 332 22.25 0.87 -0.09
N ALA A 333 21.47 0.18 0.73
CA ALA A 333 21.60 -1.26 0.94
C ALA A 333 21.33 -2.06 -0.36
N LEU A 334 20.27 -1.69 -1.09
CA LEU A 334 19.96 -2.29 -2.40
C LEU A 334 21.05 -1.99 -3.44
N ALA A 335 21.56 -0.75 -3.49
CA ALA A 335 22.65 -0.38 -4.37
C ALA A 335 23.93 -1.19 -4.09
N ASN A 336 24.20 -1.52 -2.83
CA ASN A 336 25.29 -2.38 -2.40
C ASN A 336 25.01 -3.89 -2.56
N GLY A 337 23.90 -4.27 -3.19
CA GLY A 337 23.60 -5.66 -3.54
C GLY A 337 22.86 -6.47 -2.46
N MET A 338 22.34 -5.82 -1.42
CA MET A 338 21.48 -6.52 -0.46
C MET A 338 20.19 -6.97 -1.16
N ASP A 339 19.78 -8.20 -0.94
CA ASP A 339 18.53 -8.71 -1.50
C ASP A 339 17.29 -8.11 -0.81
N VAL A 340 16.19 -8.01 -1.55
CA VAL A 340 14.93 -7.36 -1.11
C VAL A 340 14.32 -8.04 0.12
N LYS A 341 14.46 -9.37 0.25
CA LYS A 341 13.89 -10.14 1.36
C LYS A 341 14.65 -9.86 2.65
N THR A 342 15.98 -9.88 2.61
CA THR A 342 16.85 -9.53 3.73
C THR A 342 16.61 -8.08 4.17
N LEU A 343 16.59 -7.13 3.20
CA LEU A 343 16.28 -5.73 3.50
C LEU A 343 14.91 -5.59 4.16
N SER A 344 13.87 -6.23 3.62
CA SER A 344 12.51 -6.19 4.17
C SER A 344 12.46 -6.71 5.61
N SER A 345 13.23 -7.75 5.92
CA SER A 345 13.38 -8.30 7.28
C SER A 345 14.04 -7.29 8.22
N ILE A 346 15.18 -6.71 7.82
CA ILE A 346 15.92 -5.73 8.64
C ILE A 346 15.05 -4.52 8.96
N ILE A 347 14.41 -3.92 7.95
CA ILE A 347 13.58 -2.74 8.16
C ILE A 347 12.20 -3.06 8.75
N GLY A 348 11.75 -4.31 8.75
CA GLY A 348 10.46 -4.74 9.30
C GLY A 348 9.28 -4.19 8.51
N HIS A 349 9.28 -4.39 7.18
CA HIS A 349 8.11 -4.16 6.34
C HIS A 349 7.15 -5.34 6.41
N VAL A 350 5.87 -5.07 6.62
CA VAL A 350 4.80 -6.09 6.63
C VAL A 350 4.59 -6.70 5.24
N SER A 351 4.92 -5.94 4.18
CA SER A 351 4.80 -6.36 2.79
C SER A 351 6.07 -6.00 2.03
N SER A 352 6.61 -6.95 1.30
CA SER A 352 7.72 -6.75 0.35
C SER A 352 7.36 -5.76 -0.77
N GLN A 353 6.06 -5.54 -1.05
CA GLN A 353 5.59 -4.54 -1.99
C GLN A 353 6.11 -3.13 -1.64
N THR A 354 6.12 -2.77 -0.35
CA THR A 354 6.64 -1.45 0.09
C THR A 354 8.16 -1.33 -0.15
N THR A 355 8.89 -2.45 -0.05
CA THR A 355 10.33 -2.49 -0.37
C THR A 355 10.55 -2.46 -1.88
N LEU A 356 9.68 -3.14 -2.66
CA LEU A 356 9.69 -3.10 -4.12
C LEU A 356 9.36 -1.70 -4.66
N ASP A 357 8.45 -0.96 -4.02
CA ASP A 357 8.17 0.44 -4.39
C ASP A 357 9.43 1.33 -4.27
N ILE A 358 10.30 1.05 -3.28
CA ILE A 358 11.61 1.72 -3.16
C ILE A 358 12.53 1.30 -4.31
N TYR A 359 12.51 0.02 -4.68
CA TYR A 359 13.32 -0.52 -5.77
C TYR A 359 12.90 0.02 -7.16
N LEU A 360 11.61 0.24 -7.39
CA LEU A 360 11.10 0.81 -8.64
C LEU A 360 11.54 2.27 -8.87
N HIS A 361 11.94 2.97 -7.81
CA HIS A 361 12.60 4.27 -7.89
C HIS A 361 14.13 4.15 -8.01
N SER A 362 14.62 2.98 -8.49
CA SER A 362 16.05 2.74 -8.68
C SER A 362 16.66 3.83 -9.56
N THR A 363 17.73 4.40 -9.08
CA THR A 363 18.46 5.46 -9.79
C THR A 363 19.13 4.89 -11.05
N HIS A 364 19.40 5.72 -12.04
CA HIS A 364 20.21 5.36 -13.22
C HIS A 364 21.53 4.70 -12.81
N GLU A 365 22.06 5.03 -11.64
CA GLU A 365 23.27 4.45 -11.06
C GLU A 365 23.12 2.95 -10.77
N MET A 366 21.99 2.52 -10.19
CA MET A 366 21.72 1.08 -9.95
C MET A 366 21.58 0.31 -11.26
N GLN A 367 21.03 0.94 -12.31
CA GLN A 367 20.96 0.33 -13.64
C GLN A 367 22.36 0.18 -14.27
N ARG A 368 23.24 1.17 -14.11
CA ARG A 368 24.65 1.10 -14.55
C ARG A 368 25.40 0.00 -13.80
N GLN A 369 25.27 -0.06 -12.47
CA GLN A 369 25.90 -1.12 -11.68
C GLN A 369 25.39 -2.51 -12.04
N ALA A 370 24.10 -2.65 -12.34
CA ALA A 370 23.53 -3.90 -12.84
C ALA A 370 24.11 -4.26 -14.22
N ALA A 371 24.23 -3.29 -15.13
CA ALA A 371 24.87 -3.50 -16.44
C ALA A 371 26.34 -3.93 -16.28
N THR A 372 27.11 -3.26 -15.42
CA THR A 372 28.52 -3.62 -15.15
C THR A 372 28.64 -5.04 -14.55
N LYS A 373 27.73 -5.42 -13.64
CA LYS A 373 27.71 -6.79 -13.09
C LYS A 373 27.36 -7.83 -14.15
N ILE A 374 26.44 -7.51 -15.06
CA ILE A 374 26.11 -8.37 -16.22
C ILE A 374 27.30 -8.50 -17.14
N GLU A 375 28.01 -7.39 -17.47
CA GLU A 375 29.23 -7.40 -18.27
C GLU A 375 30.31 -8.25 -17.62
N GLN A 376 30.54 -8.10 -16.31
CA GLN A 376 31.51 -8.93 -15.56
C GLN A 376 31.12 -10.41 -15.51
N GLY A 377 29.81 -10.71 -15.48
CA GLY A 377 29.26 -12.05 -15.51
C GLY A 377 29.44 -12.72 -16.91
N ILE A 378 29.22 -11.95 -17.97
CA ILE A 378 29.36 -12.39 -19.35
C ILE A 378 30.84 -12.40 -19.74
N GLY A 379 31.60 -11.35 -19.40
CA GLY A 379 33.00 -11.20 -19.76
C GLY A 379 33.97 -12.18 -19.04
N LYS A 380 33.55 -12.88 -18.00
CA LYS A 380 34.32 -13.96 -17.41
C LYS A 380 34.29 -15.25 -18.23
N ASN A 381 33.44 -15.34 -19.24
CA ASN A 381 33.27 -16.52 -20.06
C ASN A 381 33.77 -16.39 -21.49
N ASP A 382 34.11 -15.20 -22.01
CA ASP A 382 34.66 -15.10 -23.39
C ASP A 382 35.48 -13.85 -23.60
N GLY A 383 36.66 -14.13 -24.21
CA GLY A 383 37.58 -13.15 -24.73
C GLY A 383 37.00 -12.30 -25.85
N VAL A 384 36.56 -11.09 -25.49
CA VAL A 384 36.71 -9.95 -26.40
C VAL A 384 37.71 -9.03 -25.74
N ARG A 385 38.97 -9.22 -26.09
CA ARG A 385 40.07 -8.36 -25.74
C ARG A 385 40.01 -7.12 -26.61
N ALA A 386 39.88 -5.96 -25.99
CA ALA A 386 40.64 -4.81 -26.44
C ALA A 386 42.02 -4.93 -25.81
N GLU A 387 43.03 -4.81 -26.66
CA GLU A 387 44.44 -4.98 -26.32
C GLU A 387 44.89 -3.95 -25.29
N ASP A 388 45.60 -4.39 -24.24
CA ASP A 388 46.94 -3.86 -23.91
C ASP A 388 47.64 -4.66 -22.78
N LYS A 389 48.75 -5.26 -23.21
CA LYS A 389 50.10 -5.48 -22.61
C LYS A 389 50.27 -6.14 -21.23
N GLN A 390 50.80 -7.39 -21.34
CA GLN A 390 52.05 -7.96 -20.71
C GLN A 390 52.19 -7.90 -19.17
N THR A 391 52.53 -8.92 -18.43
CA THR A 391 53.24 -10.25 -18.49
C THR A 391 53.22 -10.86 -17.07
N PRO A 392 53.85 -11.99 -16.76
CA PRO A 392 53.60 -13.38 -17.15
C PRO A 392 53.38 -14.40 -15.99
N ASN A 393 52.89 -15.61 -16.38
CA ASN A 393 53.09 -16.93 -15.78
C ASN A 393 52.83 -17.22 -14.30
N GLN A 394 51.91 -18.14 -14.07
CA GLN A 394 52.21 -19.43 -13.47
C GLN A 394 51.07 -20.46 -13.71
N ASP A 395 51.52 -21.68 -14.06
CA ASP A 395 50.74 -22.86 -14.39
C ASP A 395 49.82 -23.32 -13.27
N THR A 396 48.55 -23.65 -13.59
CA THR A 396 47.85 -24.77 -12.97
C THR A 396 46.88 -25.38 -13.98
N ASN A 397 47.10 -26.67 -14.29
CA ASN A 397 46.25 -27.55 -15.08
C ASN A 397 44.88 -27.73 -14.44
N GLU A 398 43.82 -27.23 -15.09
CA GLU A 398 42.45 -27.73 -14.94
C GLU A 398 41.86 -28.08 -16.32
N PRO A 399 41.05 -29.17 -16.44
CA PRO A 399 40.59 -29.65 -17.74
C PRO A 399 39.58 -28.68 -18.37
N CYS A 400 39.91 -28.30 -19.59
CA CYS A 400 39.14 -27.42 -20.46
C CYS A 400 37.72 -27.97 -20.68
N LYS A 401 36.71 -27.25 -20.17
CA LYS A 401 35.30 -27.45 -20.56
C LYS A 401 35.14 -27.04 -22.03
N PRO A 402 34.33 -27.77 -22.82
CA PRO A 402 34.21 -27.48 -24.26
C PRO A 402 33.67 -26.04 -24.46
N LYS A 403 34.36 -25.29 -25.31
CA LYS A 403 33.95 -23.96 -25.75
C LYS A 403 32.64 -24.09 -26.52
N PHE A 404 31.63 -23.35 -26.08
CA PHE A 404 30.35 -23.20 -26.79
C PHE A 404 30.62 -22.38 -28.06
N GLU A 405 30.53 -23.04 -29.24
CA GLU A 405 30.54 -22.36 -30.53
C GLU A 405 29.11 -21.96 -30.91
N ALA A 406 28.91 -20.65 -31.10
CA ALA A 406 27.61 -20.12 -31.50
C ALA A 406 27.28 -20.59 -32.93
N VAL A 407 26.21 -21.35 -33.07
CA VAL A 407 25.69 -21.75 -34.38
C VAL A 407 25.18 -20.47 -35.10
N GLN A 408 25.88 -20.10 -36.19
CA GLN A 408 25.46 -18.99 -37.05
C GLN A 408 24.15 -19.35 -37.79
N GLY A 409 23.01 -19.09 -37.14
CA GLY A 409 21.70 -19.11 -37.78
C GLY A 409 21.50 -17.84 -38.60
N LYS A 410 21.13 -17.95 -39.89
CA LYS A 410 20.73 -16.80 -40.71
C LYS A 410 19.58 -16.05 -40.01
N ILE A 411 19.83 -14.84 -39.49
CA ILE A 411 18.83 -13.96 -38.92
C ILE A 411 17.92 -13.51 -40.07
N ARG A 412 16.63 -13.91 -40.04
CA ARG A 412 15.64 -13.51 -41.05
C ARG A 412 15.25 -12.02 -40.87
N LYS A 413 15.10 -11.34 -41.99
CA LYS A 413 14.65 -9.94 -41.99
C LYS A 413 13.24 -9.83 -41.37
N PRO A 414 12.92 -8.76 -40.61
CA PRO A 414 11.56 -8.54 -40.09
C PRO A 414 10.52 -8.59 -41.23
N GLY A 415 9.41 -9.32 -40.99
CA GLY A 415 8.32 -9.46 -41.96
C GLY A 415 8.46 -10.62 -42.96
N THR A 416 9.46 -11.48 -42.85
CA THR A 416 9.67 -12.68 -43.67
C THR A 416 9.20 -14.00 -43.01
N GLY A 417 8.47 -13.91 -41.89
CA GLY A 417 7.97 -15.06 -41.14
C GLY A 417 9.06 -15.82 -40.42
N CYS A 418 8.69 -16.93 -39.77
CA CYS A 418 9.59 -17.84 -39.05
C CYS A 418 9.41 -19.29 -39.54
N LEU A 419 10.48 -20.04 -39.49
CA LEU A 419 10.53 -21.47 -39.82
C LEU A 419 11.00 -22.26 -38.60
N TYR A 420 10.33 -23.34 -38.29
CA TYR A 420 10.79 -24.32 -37.29
C TYR A 420 10.44 -25.74 -37.67
N GLN A 421 11.22 -26.67 -37.22
CA GLN A 421 11.05 -28.08 -37.45
C GLN A 421 10.05 -28.63 -36.42
N VAL A 422 8.96 -29.23 -36.90
CA VAL A 422 7.91 -29.79 -36.06
C VAL A 422 8.22 -31.26 -35.74
N SER A 423 8.78 -31.99 -36.70
CA SER A 423 9.27 -33.34 -36.57
C SER A 423 10.38 -33.59 -37.59
N ASP A 424 11.04 -34.77 -37.53
CA ASP A 424 12.19 -35.11 -38.41
C ASP A 424 11.90 -34.88 -39.91
N ASN A 425 10.66 -35.02 -40.34
CA ASN A 425 10.23 -34.86 -41.74
C ASN A 425 9.17 -33.80 -41.95
N LEU A 426 9.02 -32.85 -41.04
CA LEU A 426 7.99 -31.81 -41.16
C LEU A 426 8.50 -30.46 -40.68
N TRP A 427 8.46 -29.46 -41.56
CA TRP A 427 8.75 -28.06 -41.28
C TRP A 427 7.49 -27.22 -41.34
N GLU A 428 7.35 -26.28 -40.40
CA GLU A 428 6.30 -25.29 -40.40
C GLU A 428 6.87 -23.89 -40.64
N GLY A 429 6.29 -23.18 -41.62
CA GLY A 429 6.52 -21.77 -41.85
C GLY A 429 5.35 -20.96 -41.34
N SER A 430 5.60 -19.95 -40.51
CA SER A 430 4.53 -19.14 -39.89
C SER A 430 4.73 -17.65 -40.18
N TYR A 431 3.62 -16.94 -40.48
CA TYR A 431 3.57 -15.51 -40.66
C TYR A 431 2.44 -14.90 -39.81
N PHE A 432 2.72 -13.80 -39.09
CA PHE A 432 1.82 -13.19 -38.11
C PHE A 432 1.54 -11.72 -38.45
N PRO A 433 0.75 -11.39 -39.47
CA PRO A 433 0.40 -10.01 -39.78
C PRO A 433 -0.63 -9.43 -38.80
N ARG A 434 -0.71 -8.10 -38.73
CA ARG A 434 -1.83 -7.39 -38.12
C ARG A 434 -2.94 -7.16 -39.14
N LEU A 435 -4.15 -7.59 -38.83
CA LEU A 435 -5.37 -7.35 -39.57
C LEU A 435 -5.84 -5.89 -39.39
N PRO A 436 -6.77 -5.39 -40.26
CA PRO A 436 -7.34 -4.03 -40.14
C PRO A 436 -8.03 -3.76 -38.81
N ASP A 437 -8.55 -4.77 -38.11
CA ASP A 437 -9.16 -4.72 -36.79
C ASP A 437 -8.14 -4.65 -35.63
N GLY A 438 -6.84 -4.60 -35.95
CA GLY A 438 -5.74 -4.56 -34.99
C GLY A 438 -5.31 -5.90 -34.41
N LYS A 439 -6.06 -6.98 -34.65
CA LYS A 439 -5.74 -8.33 -34.19
C LYS A 439 -4.62 -8.95 -35.04
N ARG A 440 -3.87 -9.90 -34.43
CA ARG A 440 -2.87 -10.69 -35.17
C ARG A 440 -3.48 -12.03 -35.54
N LYS A 441 -3.30 -12.46 -36.80
CA LYS A 441 -3.71 -13.78 -37.28
C LYS A 441 -2.49 -14.56 -37.72
N LYS A 442 -2.43 -15.85 -37.36
CA LYS A 442 -1.37 -16.78 -37.75
C LYS A 442 -1.73 -17.42 -39.09
N TYR A 443 -0.81 -17.38 -40.04
CA TYR A 443 -0.88 -18.11 -41.32
C TYR A 443 0.29 -19.08 -41.36
N ASN A 444 0.04 -20.36 -41.68
CA ASN A 444 1.03 -21.44 -41.67
C ASN A 444 1.13 -22.11 -43.03
N VAL A 445 2.33 -22.54 -43.34
CA VAL A 445 2.63 -23.48 -44.42
C VAL A 445 3.43 -24.64 -43.87
N TYR A 446 3.29 -25.83 -44.46
CA TYR A 446 3.99 -27.02 -44.03
C TYR A 446 4.69 -27.68 -45.25
N ALA A 447 5.90 -28.18 -45.04
CA ALA A 447 6.65 -28.91 -46.07
C ALA A 447 7.53 -30.00 -45.42
N LYS A 448 7.99 -30.96 -46.23
CA LYS A 448 8.85 -32.04 -45.77
C LYS A 448 10.30 -31.60 -45.59
N THR A 449 10.72 -30.60 -46.34
CA THR A 449 12.07 -30.04 -46.26
C THR A 449 12.01 -28.55 -45.85
N ARG A 450 13.12 -28.07 -45.29
CA ARG A 450 13.28 -26.68 -44.91
C ARG A 450 13.17 -25.73 -46.11
N GLU A 451 13.76 -26.11 -47.22
CA GLU A 451 13.83 -25.29 -48.44
C GLU A 451 12.49 -25.14 -49.12
N GLU A 452 11.72 -26.24 -49.23
CA GLU A 452 10.33 -26.20 -49.71
C GLU A 452 9.43 -25.32 -48.80
N CYS A 453 9.58 -25.47 -47.51
CA CYS A 453 8.81 -24.69 -46.56
C CYS A 453 9.16 -23.18 -46.64
N GLU A 454 10.42 -22.85 -46.92
CA GLU A 454 10.90 -21.47 -47.13
C GLU A 454 10.27 -20.85 -48.41
N THR A 455 10.24 -21.64 -49.49
CA THR A 455 9.62 -21.23 -50.75
C THR A 455 8.15 -21.00 -50.61
N LEU A 456 7.40 -21.93 -50.01
CA LEU A 456 5.98 -21.82 -49.76
C LEU A 456 5.64 -20.61 -48.85
N LEU A 457 6.49 -20.38 -47.83
CA LEU A 457 6.31 -19.21 -46.97
C LEU A 457 6.57 -17.89 -47.72
N ALA A 458 7.55 -17.83 -48.59
CA ALA A 458 7.86 -16.67 -49.39
C ALA A 458 6.73 -16.36 -50.40
N GLU A 459 6.01 -17.36 -50.90
CA GLU A 459 4.86 -17.20 -51.81
C GLU A 459 3.60 -16.78 -51.04
N MET A 460 3.40 -17.32 -49.82
CA MET A 460 2.22 -17.02 -49.01
C MET A 460 2.20 -15.56 -48.50
N ILE A 461 3.37 -15.03 -48.09
CA ILE A 461 3.45 -13.70 -47.48
C ILE A 461 2.94 -12.57 -48.39
N PRO A 462 3.29 -12.48 -49.68
CA PRO A 462 2.74 -11.45 -50.56
C PRO A 462 1.22 -11.54 -50.76
N LYS A 463 0.68 -12.79 -50.88
CA LYS A 463 -0.77 -13.03 -51.00
C LYS A 463 -1.53 -12.50 -49.79
N VAL A 464 -1.07 -12.85 -48.58
CA VAL A 464 -1.67 -12.38 -47.32
C VAL A 464 -1.53 -10.84 -47.16
N LYS A 465 -0.43 -10.25 -47.62
CA LYS A 465 -0.27 -8.79 -47.58
C LYS A 465 -1.26 -8.08 -48.52
N ALA A 466 -1.51 -8.63 -49.71
CA ALA A 466 -2.49 -8.11 -50.66
C ALA A 466 -3.91 -8.17 -50.10
N GLU A 467 -4.32 -9.32 -49.55
CA GLU A 467 -5.63 -9.50 -48.88
C GLU A 467 -5.86 -8.45 -47.75
N ILE A 468 -4.83 -8.22 -46.94
CA ILE A 468 -4.90 -7.24 -45.86
C ILE A 468 -4.96 -5.80 -46.41
N ALA A 469 -4.28 -5.51 -47.51
CA ALA A 469 -4.33 -4.21 -48.15
C ALA A 469 -5.73 -3.92 -48.71
N GLU A 470 -6.36 -4.90 -49.40
CA GLU A 470 -7.74 -4.77 -49.90
C GLU A 470 -8.75 -4.62 -48.72
N ALA A 471 -8.61 -5.39 -47.67
CA ALA A 471 -9.46 -5.28 -46.48
C ALA A 471 -9.34 -3.89 -45.81
N LYS A 472 -8.13 -3.32 -45.78
CA LYS A 472 -7.91 -1.95 -45.30
C LYS A 472 -8.53 -0.90 -46.19
N ALA A 473 -8.47 -1.07 -47.52
CA ALA A 473 -9.08 -0.16 -48.47
C ALA A 473 -10.61 -0.17 -48.35
N LYS A 474 -11.23 -1.35 -48.26
CA LYS A 474 -12.68 -1.51 -48.01
C LYS A 474 -13.14 -0.87 -46.70
N LEU A 475 -12.37 -1.00 -45.66
CA LEU A 475 -12.67 -0.40 -44.35
C LEU A 475 -12.57 1.14 -44.38
N LYS A 476 -11.60 1.68 -45.10
CA LYS A 476 -11.50 3.13 -45.29
C LYS A 476 -12.64 3.67 -46.14
N ALA A 477 -13.06 2.97 -47.19
CA ALA A 477 -14.19 3.37 -48.03
C ALA A 477 -15.53 3.37 -47.24
N SER A 478 -15.73 2.43 -46.34
CA SER A 478 -16.92 2.37 -45.47
C SER A 478 -16.93 3.38 -44.29
N GLN A 479 -15.82 4.06 -44.03
CA GLN A 479 -15.74 5.12 -43.01
C GLN A 479 -15.85 6.52 -43.60
N SER A 480 -15.79 6.63 -44.94
CA SER A 480 -15.91 7.89 -45.69
C SER A 480 -17.24 8.01 -46.48
N ALA A 481 -18.13 7.05 -46.34
CA ALA A 481 -19.54 7.09 -46.78
C ALA A 481 -20.44 7.21 -45.51
#